data_bc547905ad9b5b387c7f06bf55c65579
#
_entry.id   bc547905ad9b5b387c7f06bf55c65579
#
_cell.length_a   1.000
_cell.length_b   1.000
_cell.length_c   1.000
_cell.angle_alpha   90.00
_cell.angle_beta   90.00
_cell.angle_gamma   90.00
#
_symmetry.space_group_name_H-M   'P 1'
#
loop_
_entity.id
_entity.type
_entity.pdbx_description
1 polymer ?
#
loop_
_entity_poly.entity_id
_entity_poly.type
_entity_poly.pdbx_seq_one_letter_code
_entity_poly.pdbx_strand_id
1 'polypeptide(L)'
;MIFPIRLRKPKIVSVLIFLIIYYILLSISLYKVFEKAGQPAIHALIPGLNFMTWCKIIGRPQWWAALLLLPIVNIFILAGMNVDMVRSFGKNSFLDAALAVIYAPISYFMISANKEAKYLGPAIIMEKAYMEQIRTAKEQNDDREYRKLMANNPYKKGASREWAEAIIFAVFAAAFIRMFLIEAFVIPTSSMEGSLLVGDFLFVSKAHYGIRTPMTVLQLPLVHNTVPFLGTESYTKKPSLGYHRLPAFENVDRNSPVVFNYPAGDSTIVGPGRNYSLEDLRRYGALNNPQFKNLPVRVRPIDKRDHYIKRCIALPGDKMEIKDKQVYINDQPAVNPSKLQYRYQLALNGGSIRNEKLEEWGISLAETRSPKNQGDQRIYALTNKQVEQIKGMDPKFTLTPIPGNPQREDILFPHDPKNFPGWTNDNYGPITLPKKGETVTITPNNIELYRRVITAYEGHTLNIKNGRILIDGQPTTTYTFGQDYYWMMGDNRHNSEDSRVWGYVPEDHIVGKPLFIWFSTKNGSIWNGINWSRIFSSANKM
;
A
#
# COMPACT_ATOMS: atom_id res chain seq x y z
N MET A 1 15.87 13.36 -26.19
CA MET A 1 16.98 12.65 -25.53
C MET A 1 16.74 12.75 -24.02
N ILE A 2 16.07 11.78 -23.39
CA ILE A 2 15.81 11.78 -21.96
C ILE A 2 16.69 10.68 -21.37
N PHE A 3 17.70 11.12 -20.60
CA PHE A 3 18.58 10.20 -19.87
C PHE A 3 17.74 9.36 -18.93
N PRO A 4 17.86 8.01 -18.91
CA PRO A 4 17.27 7.21 -17.86
C PRO A 4 17.97 7.56 -16.56
N ILE A 5 17.25 8.14 -15.61
CA ILE A 5 17.73 8.32 -14.25
C ILE A 5 17.94 6.91 -13.69
N ARG A 6 19.18 6.49 -13.66
CA ARG A 6 19.62 5.22 -13.06
C ARG A 6 19.32 5.30 -11.56
N LEU A 7 18.14 4.84 -11.15
CA LEU A 7 17.89 4.58 -9.74
C LEU A 7 18.75 3.37 -9.36
N ARG A 8 20.01 3.64 -8.96
CA ARG A 8 20.83 2.62 -8.31
C ARG A 8 20.02 2.06 -7.15
N LYS A 9 19.70 0.74 -7.18
CA LYS A 9 19.16 0.02 -6.01
C LYS A 9 19.99 0.46 -4.81
N PRO A 10 19.40 1.00 -3.72
CA PRO A 10 20.18 1.35 -2.54
C PRO A 10 20.82 0.06 -2.08
N LYS A 11 22.15 0.07 -1.95
CA LYS A 11 22.85 -1.12 -1.49
C LYS A 11 22.31 -1.39 -0.08
N ILE A 12 21.75 -2.58 0.16
CA ILE A 12 21.37 -3.11 1.50
C ILE A 12 22.50 -2.84 2.50
N VAL A 13 23.74 -2.88 2.02
CA VAL A 13 24.99 -2.47 2.69
C VAL A 13 24.87 -1.10 3.38
N SER A 14 24.21 -0.08 2.80
CA SER A 14 24.16 1.26 3.41
C SER A 14 23.26 1.33 4.65
N VAL A 15 22.13 0.61 4.63
CA VAL A 15 21.20 0.56 5.78
C VAL A 15 21.81 -0.28 6.90
N LEU A 16 22.40 -1.42 6.55
CA LEU A 16 23.09 -2.30 7.51
C LEU A 16 24.24 -1.56 8.21
N ILE A 17 25.07 -0.84 7.46
CA ILE A 17 26.15 -0.02 8.03
C ILE A 17 25.57 1.04 8.97
N PHE A 18 24.49 1.73 8.59
CA PHE A 18 23.85 2.71 9.47
C PHE A 18 23.35 2.07 10.78
N LEU A 19 22.69 0.93 10.71
CA LEU A 19 22.21 0.21 11.89
C LEU A 19 23.36 -0.28 12.79
N ILE A 20 24.45 -0.75 12.19
CA ILE A 20 25.64 -1.16 12.94
C ILE A 20 26.27 0.04 13.64
N ILE A 21 26.45 1.18 12.94
CA ILE A 21 26.99 2.41 13.54
C ILE A 21 26.09 2.88 14.69
N TYR A 22 24.76 2.92 14.46
CA TYR A 22 23.81 3.29 15.51
C TYR A 22 23.91 2.36 16.73
N TYR A 23 23.99 1.03 16.50
CA TYR A 23 24.10 0.04 17.57
C TYR A 23 25.42 0.23 18.35
N ILE A 24 26.54 0.48 17.68
CA ILE A 24 27.83 0.75 18.31
C ILE A 24 27.74 2.02 19.18
N LEU A 25 27.19 3.11 18.64
CA LEU A 25 27.02 4.36 19.39
C LEU A 25 26.11 4.19 20.60
N LEU A 26 25.01 3.43 20.44
CA LEU A 26 24.10 3.08 21.52
C LEU A 26 24.83 2.30 22.63
N SER A 27 25.58 1.28 22.25
CA SER A 27 26.34 0.43 23.20
C SER A 27 27.40 1.22 23.96
N ILE A 28 28.16 2.07 23.26
CA ILE A 28 29.16 2.94 23.90
C ILE A 28 28.49 3.94 24.85
N SER A 29 27.37 4.54 24.45
CA SER A 29 26.66 5.51 25.28
C SER A 29 26.07 4.88 26.55
N LEU A 30 25.69 3.61 26.51
CA LEU A 30 25.16 2.84 27.64
C LEU A 30 26.25 2.43 28.64
N TYR A 31 27.53 2.39 28.27
CA TYR A 31 28.62 1.88 29.10
C TYR A 31 28.65 2.53 30.48
N LYS A 32 28.77 3.86 30.55
CA LYS A 32 28.76 4.61 31.82
C LYS A 32 27.39 4.68 32.46
N VAL A 33 26.31 4.57 31.71
CA VAL A 33 24.93 4.51 32.25
C VAL A 33 24.76 3.23 33.06
N PHE A 34 25.26 2.08 32.56
CA PHE A 34 25.21 0.81 33.30
C PHE A 34 26.06 0.87 34.56
N GLU A 35 27.27 1.43 34.49
CA GLU A 35 28.13 1.65 35.66
C GLU A 35 27.42 2.48 36.75
N LYS A 36 26.82 3.61 36.35
CA LYS A 36 26.02 4.47 37.26
C LYS A 36 24.80 3.76 37.85
N ALA A 37 24.23 2.79 37.14
CA ALA A 37 23.12 1.98 37.61
C ALA A 37 23.57 0.75 38.43
N GLY A 38 24.87 0.64 38.80
CA GLY A 38 25.40 -0.46 39.58
C GLY A 38 25.42 -1.79 38.86
N GLN A 39 25.44 -1.78 37.51
CA GLN A 39 25.60 -2.99 36.68
C GLN A 39 26.97 -2.98 35.99
N PRO A 40 27.52 -4.18 35.66
CA PRO A 40 28.80 -4.25 34.96
C PRO A 40 28.74 -3.49 33.63
N ALA A 41 29.58 -2.46 33.50
CA ALA A 41 29.61 -1.60 32.32
C ALA A 41 29.88 -2.37 31.03
N ILE A 42 30.68 -3.43 31.10
CA ILE A 42 31.00 -4.30 29.95
C ILE A 42 29.77 -4.95 29.32
N HIS A 43 28.69 -5.20 30.09
CA HIS A 43 27.45 -5.76 29.56
C HIS A 43 26.84 -4.87 28.47
N ALA A 44 27.08 -3.54 28.50
CA ALA A 44 26.61 -2.64 27.45
C ALA A 44 27.17 -2.95 26.06
N LEU A 45 28.38 -3.55 26.01
CA LEU A 45 29.09 -3.85 24.76
C LEU A 45 28.79 -5.27 24.23
N ILE A 46 28.21 -6.14 25.04
CA ILE A 46 27.95 -7.53 24.65
C ILE A 46 26.53 -7.63 24.04
N PRO A 47 26.42 -7.99 22.75
CA PRO A 47 25.11 -8.13 22.09
C PRO A 47 24.18 -9.11 22.81
N GLY A 48 22.92 -8.73 22.97
CA GLY A 48 21.90 -9.51 23.69
C GLY A 48 21.96 -9.31 25.20
N LEU A 49 23.12 -9.45 25.84
CA LEU A 49 23.30 -9.22 27.27
C LEU A 49 23.04 -7.74 27.65
N ASN A 50 23.38 -6.81 26.77
CA ASN A 50 23.09 -5.39 26.95
C ASN A 50 21.58 -5.14 27.12
N PHE A 51 20.72 -5.73 26.30
CA PHE A 51 19.29 -5.56 26.39
C PHE A 51 18.68 -6.24 27.63
N MET A 52 19.19 -7.41 28.00
CA MET A 52 18.76 -8.10 29.23
C MET A 52 19.13 -7.29 30.49
N THR A 53 20.34 -6.77 30.54
CA THR A 53 20.81 -5.91 31.64
C THR A 53 20.03 -4.59 31.66
N TRP A 54 19.75 -4.05 30.48
CA TRP A 54 18.91 -2.85 30.36
C TRP A 54 17.50 -3.07 30.91
N CYS A 55 16.84 -4.17 30.57
CA CYS A 55 15.55 -4.54 31.15
C CYS A 55 15.61 -4.58 32.69
N LYS A 56 16.68 -5.16 33.26
CA LYS A 56 16.89 -5.21 34.71
C LYS A 56 16.99 -3.80 35.31
N ILE A 57 17.74 -2.88 34.70
CA ILE A 57 17.93 -1.49 35.18
C ILE A 57 16.58 -0.76 35.21
N ILE A 58 15.76 -0.93 34.20
CA ILE A 58 14.47 -0.21 34.08
C ILE A 58 13.30 -0.90 34.78
N GLY A 59 13.50 -2.11 35.32
CA GLY A 59 12.47 -2.89 36.02
C GLY A 59 11.51 -3.65 35.11
N ARG A 60 11.94 -3.94 33.87
CA ARG A 60 11.18 -4.77 32.93
C ARG A 60 11.61 -6.23 33.02
N PRO A 61 10.73 -7.19 32.72
CA PRO A 61 11.13 -8.59 32.62
C PRO A 61 12.21 -8.77 31.53
N GLN A 62 13.23 -9.58 31.81
CA GLN A 62 14.35 -9.78 30.88
C GLN A 62 13.93 -10.37 29.51
N TRP A 63 12.81 -11.13 29.47
CA TRP A 63 12.28 -11.67 28.22
C TRP A 63 11.83 -10.57 27.21
N TRP A 64 11.64 -9.31 27.68
CA TRP A 64 11.40 -8.17 26.78
C TRP A 64 12.51 -7.99 25.75
N ALA A 65 13.75 -8.37 26.09
CA ALA A 65 14.86 -8.36 25.14
C ALA A 65 14.56 -9.24 23.89
N ALA A 66 13.80 -10.33 24.04
CA ALA A 66 13.41 -11.17 22.91
C ALA A 66 12.40 -10.47 21.99
N LEU A 67 11.59 -9.53 22.49
CA LEU A 67 10.66 -8.75 21.64
C LEU A 67 11.39 -7.83 20.65
N LEU A 68 12.65 -7.49 20.94
CA LEU A 68 13.49 -6.71 20.01
C LEU A 68 13.85 -7.50 18.74
N LEU A 69 13.70 -8.81 18.74
CA LEU A 69 13.88 -9.65 17.56
C LEU A 69 12.64 -9.65 16.64
N LEU A 70 11.49 -9.23 17.16
CA LEU A 70 10.26 -9.17 16.36
C LEU A 70 10.25 -7.88 15.54
N PRO A 71 10.25 -7.98 14.19
CA PRO A 71 10.16 -6.81 13.33
C PRO A 71 8.96 -5.96 13.74
N ILE A 72 9.13 -4.62 13.72
CA ILE A 72 8.07 -3.68 13.98
C ILE A 72 7.78 -3.52 15.49
N VAL A 73 7.60 -4.61 16.25
CA VAL A 73 7.42 -4.58 17.70
C VAL A 73 8.66 -3.98 18.37
N ASN A 74 9.85 -4.27 17.85
CA ASN A 74 11.12 -3.76 18.36
C ASN A 74 11.18 -2.24 18.45
N ILE A 75 10.54 -1.50 17.54
CA ILE A 75 10.54 -0.03 17.53
C ILE A 75 9.85 0.51 18.80
N PHE A 76 8.69 -0.05 19.16
CA PHE A 76 7.94 0.36 20.33
C PHE A 76 8.60 -0.08 21.62
N ILE A 77 9.14 -1.29 21.64
CA ILE A 77 9.86 -1.83 22.80
C ILE A 77 11.10 -1.00 23.06
N LEU A 78 11.90 -0.71 22.03
CA LEU A 78 13.11 0.10 22.18
C LEU A 78 12.77 1.54 22.62
N ALA A 79 11.74 2.16 22.05
CA ALA A 79 11.28 3.48 22.46
C ALA A 79 10.85 3.49 23.94
N GLY A 80 10.07 2.50 24.38
CA GLY A 80 9.68 2.36 25.79
C GLY A 80 10.88 2.15 26.71
N MET A 81 11.82 1.29 26.33
CA MET A 81 13.05 1.06 27.10
C MET A 81 13.89 2.34 27.21
N ASN A 82 13.98 3.13 26.13
CA ASN A 82 14.71 4.41 26.13
C ASN A 82 14.09 5.41 27.12
N VAL A 83 12.77 5.56 27.11
CA VAL A 83 12.03 6.45 28.03
C VAL A 83 12.20 5.99 29.48
N ASP A 84 12.02 4.69 29.75
CA ASP A 84 12.16 4.15 31.10
C ASP A 84 13.60 4.32 31.63
N MET A 85 14.62 4.23 30.76
CA MET A 85 16.03 4.44 31.15
C MET A 85 16.27 5.89 31.61
N VAL A 86 15.89 6.89 30.82
CA VAL A 86 16.11 8.30 31.22
C VAL A 86 15.31 8.68 32.46
N ARG A 87 14.12 8.14 32.65
CA ARG A 87 13.30 8.29 33.84
C ARG A 87 13.92 7.65 35.08
N SER A 88 14.67 6.56 34.92
CA SER A 88 15.40 5.90 36.01
C SER A 88 16.55 6.78 36.57
N PHE A 89 16.92 7.83 35.83
CA PHE A 89 17.85 8.88 36.25
C PHE A 89 17.16 10.21 36.61
N GLY A 90 15.86 10.20 36.89
CA GLY A 90 15.09 11.38 37.28
C GLY A 90 14.70 12.34 36.17
N LYS A 91 14.97 11.97 34.89
CA LYS A 91 14.63 12.80 33.73
C LYS A 91 13.20 12.50 33.27
N ASN A 92 12.24 13.24 33.90
CA ASN A 92 10.81 12.99 33.70
C ASN A 92 10.12 14.00 32.77
N SER A 93 10.89 14.96 32.15
CA SER A 93 10.27 15.95 31.27
C SER A 93 9.86 15.32 29.92
N PHE A 94 8.93 16.00 29.24
CA PHE A 94 8.54 15.60 27.87
C PHE A 94 9.74 15.63 26.89
N LEU A 95 10.59 16.65 27.00
CA LEU A 95 11.76 16.79 26.12
C LEU A 95 12.79 15.68 26.34
N ASP A 96 13.02 15.27 27.60
CA ASP A 96 13.91 14.14 27.90
C ASP A 96 13.39 12.85 27.26
N ALA A 97 12.08 12.58 27.36
CA ALA A 97 11.46 11.42 26.74
C ALA A 97 11.53 11.49 25.19
N ALA A 98 11.20 12.65 24.62
CA ALA A 98 11.27 12.86 23.17
C ALA A 98 12.69 12.66 22.62
N LEU A 99 13.69 13.25 23.25
CA LEU A 99 15.09 13.10 22.86
C LEU A 99 15.56 11.64 22.96
N ALA A 100 15.17 10.94 24.01
CA ALA A 100 15.50 9.53 24.19
C ALA A 100 14.87 8.64 23.10
N VAL A 101 13.65 8.95 22.63
CA VAL A 101 12.99 8.21 21.55
C VAL A 101 13.59 8.54 20.19
N ILE A 102 13.86 9.83 19.91
CA ILE A 102 14.39 10.26 18.61
C ILE A 102 15.84 9.78 18.41
N TYR A 103 16.71 9.97 19.42
CA TYR A 103 18.11 9.55 19.34
C TYR A 103 18.71 9.30 20.74
N ALA A 104 18.45 8.12 21.26
CA ALA A 104 18.86 7.70 22.63
C ALA A 104 20.36 7.93 22.98
N PRO A 105 21.34 7.71 22.06
CA PRO A 105 22.75 7.92 22.39
C PRO A 105 23.06 9.31 22.96
N ILE A 106 22.42 10.38 22.47
CA ILE A 106 22.62 11.73 23.01
C ILE A 106 22.19 11.79 24.47
N SER A 107 20.98 11.32 24.79
CA SER A 107 20.46 11.30 26.18
C SER A 107 21.40 10.55 27.11
N TYR A 108 21.96 9.42 26.67
CA TYR A 108 22.85 8.60 27.46
C TYR A 108 24.23 9.23 27.65
N PHE A 109 24.77 9.88 26.61
CA PHE A 109 26.00 10.67 26.77
C PHE A 109 25.82 11.84 27.73
N MET A 110 24.66 12.52 27.71
CA MET A 110 24.35 13.59 28.67
C MET A 110 24.28 13.06 30.10
N ILE A 111 23.63 11.91 30.33
CA ILE A 111 23.60 11.25 31.65
C ILE A 111 25.00 10.81 32.07
N SER A 112 25.78 10.28 31.16
CA SER A 112 27.15 9.81 31.41
C SER A 112 28.10 10.94 31.77
N ALA A 113 28.01 12.10 31.10
CA ALA A 113 28.86 13.28 31.32
C ALA A 113 28.48 14.04 32.57
N ASN A 114 27.21 14.05 32.98
CA ASN A 114 26.76 14.75 34.18
C ASN A 114 27.18 14.00 35.45
N LYS A 115 28.16 14.50 36.18
CA LYS A 115 28.68 13.90 37.43
C LYS A 115 27.62 13.78 38.52
N GLU A 116 26.60 14.65 38.55
CA GLU A 116 25.51 14.67 39.53
C GLU A 116 24.38 13.70 39.18
N ALA A 117 24.34 13.18 37.92
CA ALA A 117 23.31 12.24 37.51
C ALA A 117 23.48 10.91 38.26
N LYS A 118 22.55 10.63 39.16
CA LYS A 118 22.49 9.38 39.94
C LYS A 118 21.34 8.50 39.46
N TYR A 119 21.57 7.22 39.46
CA TYR A 119 20.50 6.23 39.26
C TYR A 119 19.59 6.24 40.50
N LEU A 120 18.30 6.50 40.28
CA LEU A 120 17.31 6.59 41.35
C LEU A 120 16.61 5.24 41.60
N GLY A 121 16.70 4.32 40.64
CA GLY A 121 16.00 3.04 40.67
C GLY A 121 15.18 2.80 39.39
N PRO A 122 14.58 1.61 39.24
CA PRO A 122 13.74 1.27 38.13
C PRO A 122 12.51 2.19 38.05
N ALA A 123 12.41 3.00 36.99
CA ALA A 123 11.38 4.06 36.86
C ALA A 123 9.96 3.55 37.11
N ILE A 124 9.64 2.35 36.55
CA ILE A 124 8.31 1.74 36.69
C ILE A 124 7.98 1.36 38.12
N ILE A 125 8.97 0.82 38.83
CA ILE A 125 8.79 0.39 40.24
C ILE A 125 8.63 1.60 41.12
N MET A 126 9.47 2.63 40.90
CA MET A 126 9.40 3.88 41.67
C MET A 126 8.07 4.62 41.48
N GLU A 127 7.60 4.72 40.22
CA GLU A 127 6.30 5.34 39.94
C GLU A 127 5.15 4.59 40.62
N LYS A 128 5.13 3.24 40.51
CA LYS A 128 4.10 2.43 41.19
C LYS A 128 4.13 2.58 42.68
N ALA A 129 5.32 2.56 43.30
CA ALA A 129 5.46 2.74 44.73
C ALA A 129 4.97 4.13 45.19
N TYR A 130 5.30 5.19 44.45
CA TYR A 130 4.85 6.54 44.73
C TYR A 130 3.33 6.68 44.58
N MET A 131 2.75 6.12 43.56
CA MET A 131 1.29 6.12 43.35
C MET A 131 0.55 5.33 44.44
N GLU A 132 1.15 4.23 44.93
CA GLU A 132 0.60 3.44 46.01
C GLU A 132 0.63 4.24 47.33
N GLN A 133 1.69 5.02 47.60
CA GLN A 133 1.73 5.93 48.76
C GLN A 133 0.60 6.97 48.72
N ILE A 134 0.36 7.57 47.52
CA ILE A 134 -0.75 8.51 47.31
C ILE A 134 -2.10 7.83 47.60
N ARG A 135 -2.28 6.60 47.08
CA ARG A 135 -3.50 5.82 47.29
C ARG A 135 -3.73 5.48 48.75
N THR A 136 -2.71 5.01 49.45
CA THR A 136 -2.75 4.67 50.87
C THR A 136 -3.09 5.89 51.73
N ALA A 137 -2.46 7.05 51.49
CA ALA A 137 -2.77 8.29 52.20
C ALA A 137 -4.24 8.71 52.00
N LYS A 138 -4.77 8.51 50.78
CA LYS A 138 -6.19 8.80 50.51
C LYS A 138 -7.13 7.81 51.22
N GLU A 139 -6.82 6.51 51.21
CA GLU A 139 -7.62 5.46 51.88
C GLU A 139 -7.62 5.63 53.40
N GLN A 140 -6.51 6.11 53.96
CA GLN A 140 -6.38 6.41 55.42
C GLN A 140 -6.97 7.76 55.80
N ASN A 141 -7.54 8.55 54.86
CA ASN A 141 -8.03 9.91 55.06
C ASN A 141 -6.98 10.86 55.65
N ASP A 142 -5.68 10.62 55.35
CA ASP A 142 -4.60 11.55 55.71
C ASP A 142 -4.48 12.66 54.68
N ASP A 143 -5.33 13.67 54.80
CA ASP A 143 -5.39 14.81 53.90
C ASP A 143 -4.07 15.59 53.81
N ARG A 144 -3.31 15.62 54.92
CA ARG A 144 -2.04 16.35 54.97
C ARG A 144 -0.97 15.65 54.10
N GLU A 145 -0.78 14.34 54.31
CA GLU A 145 0.20 13.58 53.56
C GLU A 145 -0.23 13.44 52.11
N TYR A 146 -1.53 13.22 51.82
CA TYR A 146 -2.07 13.21 50.47
C TYR A 146 -1.74 14.49 49.69
N ARG A 147 -2.00 15.69 50.28
CA ARG A 147 -1.69 16.98 49.62
C ARG A 147 -0.20 17.15 49.41
N LYS A 148 0.63 16.75 50.35
CA LYS A 148 2.09 16.81 50.27
C LYS A 148 2.61 15.92 49.13
N LEU A 149 2.17 14.67 49.05
CA LEU A 149 2.54 13.74 48.00
C LEU A 149 2.06 14.23 46.61
N MET A 150 0.83 14.74 46.54
CA MET A 150 0.30 15.29 45.28
C MET A 150 1.04 16.54 44.81
N ALA A 151 1.44 17.43 45.71
CA ALA A 151 2.19 18.65 45.38
C ALA A 151 3.61 18.35 44.89
N ASN A 152 4.26 17.35 45.49
CA ASN A 152 5.64 16.97 45.20
C ASN A 152 5.76 15.78 44.23
N ASN A 153 4.69 15.40 43.55
CA ASN A 153 4.69 14.24 42.66
C ASN A 153 5.56 14.48 41.39
N PRO A 154 6.73 13.84 41.26
CA PRO A 154 7.60 14.02 40.12
C PRO A 154 7.06 13.34 38.84
N TYR A 155 6.06 12.49 39.00
CA TYR A 155 5.40 11.77 37.88
C TYR A 155 4.10 12.46 37.44
N LYS A 156 3.68 13.53 38.14
CA LYS A 156 2.47 14.28 37.78
C LYS A 156 2.60 14.90 36.40
N LYS A 157 1.66 14.55 35.54
CA LYS A 157 1.54 15.16 34.23
C LYS A 157 0.45 16.22 34.26
N GLY A 158 0.66 17.35 33.61
CA GLY A 158 -0.43 18.30 33.37
C GLY A 158 -1.39 17.74 32.31
N ALA A 159 -2.65 18.12 32.36
CA ALA A 159 -3.67 17.66 31.43
C ALA A 159 -3.26 17.86 29.95
N SER A 160 -2.68 19.02 29.64
CA SER A 160 -2.17 19.30 28.27
C SER A 160 -1.09 18.31 27.81
N ARG A 161 -0.20 17.90 28.71
CA ARG A 161 0.84 16.91 28.42
C ARG A 161 0.24 15.52 28.22
N GLU A 162 -0.71 15.10 29.04
CA GLU A 162 -1.39 13.82 28.91
C GLU A 162 -2.11 13.71 27.57
N TRP A 163 -2.85 14.76 27.20
CA TRP A 163 -3.50 14.82 25.88
C TRP A 163 -2.49 14.79 24.73
N ALA A 164 -1.41 15.56 24.83
CA ALA A 164 -0.37 15.57 23.78
C ALA A 164 0.29 14.20 23.61
N GLU A 165 0.68 13.54 24.70
CA GLU A 165 1.27 12.19 24.68
C GLU A 165 0.27 11.18 24.10
N ALA A 166 -1.01 11.23 24.49
CA ALA A 166 -2.05 10.34 23.98
C ALA A 166 -2.29 10.55 22.47
N ILE A 167 -2.36 11.80 22.00
CA ILE A 167 -2.53 12.12 20.58
C ILE A 167 -1.31 11.66 19.77
N ILE A 168 -0.09 11.95 20.23
CA ILE A 168 1.14 11.51 19.58
C ILE A 168 1.15 9.98 19.47
N PHE A 169 0.87 9.27 20.57
CA PHE A 169 0.79 7.82 20.57
C PHE A 169 -0.26 7.30 19.56
N ALA A 170 -1.48 7.86 19.59
CA ALA A 170 -2.56 7.47 18.69
C ALA A 170 -2.19 7.68 17.22
N VAL A 171 -1.57 8.82 16.88
CA VAL A 171 -1.13 9.13 15.50
C VAL A 171 -0.06 8.13 15.03
N PHE A 172 0.94 7.86 15.87
CA PHE A 172 1.99 6.90 15.50
C PHE A 172 1.45 5.46 15.42
N ALA A 173 0.60 5.05 16.36
CA ALA A 173 -0.03 3.72 16.33
C ALA A 173 -0.91 3.55 15.09
N ALA A 174 -1.72 4.55 14.75
CA ALA A 174 -2.54 4.54 13.54
C ALA A 174 -1.68 4.51 12.26
N ALA A 175 -0.62 5.32 12.20
CA ALA A 175 0.32 5.32 11.07
C ALA A 175 1.01 3.95 10.92
N PHE A 176 1.37 3.31 12.03
CA PHE A 176 1.95 1.99 12.07
C PHE A 176 0.98 0.92 11.53
N ILE A 177 -0.24 0.87 12.07
CA ILE A 177 -1.28 -0.05 11.62
C ILE A 177 -1.52 0.13 10.11
N ARG A 178 -1.65 1.37 9.67
CA ARG A 178 -1.84 1.72 8.25
C ARG A 178 -0.67 1.27 7.38
N MET A 179 0.57 1.44 7.84
CA MET A 179 1.76 1.11 7.05
C MET A 179 1.93 -0.41 6.88
N PHE A 180 1.69 -1.19 7.93
CA PHE A 180 2.09 -2.59 7.98
C PHE A 180 0.94 -3.60 7.99
N LEU A 181 -0.20 -3.27 8.57
CA LEU A 181 -1.25 -4.24 8.85
C LEU A 181 -2.48 -4.05 7.97
N ILE A 182 -3.22 -2.95 8.18
CA ILE A 182 -4.51 -2.70 7.54
C ILE A 182 -4.59 -1.25 7.10
N GLU A 183 -5.03 -1.04 5.86
CA GLU A 183 -5.25 0.30 5.32
C GLU A 183 -6.66 0.41 4.74
N ALA A 184 -7.28 1.58 4.96
CA ALA A 184 -8.60 1.88 4.40
C ALA A 184 -8.44 2.52 3.02
N PHE A 185 -9.21 2.02 2.04
CA PHE A 185 -9.27 2.54 0.67
C PHE A 185 -10.71 2.83 0.29
N VAL A 186 -10.91 3.77 -0.61
CA VAL A 186 -12.20 4.07 -1.23
C VAL A 186 -12.16 3.67 -2.71
N ILE A 187 -13.26 3.16 -3.23
CA ILE A 187 -13.43 2.83 -4.64
C ILE A 187 -13.90 4.08 -5.38
N PRO A 188 -13.04 4.71 -6.21
CA PRO A 188 -13.40 5.95 -6.89
C PRO A 188 -13.96 5.73 -8.30
N THR A 189 -13.83 4.54 -8.88
CA THR A 189 -14.16 4.24 -10.28
C THR A 189 -14.98 2.96 -10.43
N SER A 190 -15.72 2.87 -11.52
CA SER A 190 -16.62 1.76 -11.82
C SER A 190 -15.96 0.53 -12.47
N SER A 191 -14.62 0.45 -12.51
CA SER A 191 -13.93 -0.66 -13.18
C SER A 191 -14.14 -2.04 -12.55
N MET A 192 -14.56 -2.09 -11.28
CA MET A 192 -14.93 -3.29 -10.52
C MET A 192 -16.45 -3.32 -10.24
N GLU A 193 -17.22 -2.51 -10.97
CA GLU A 193 -18.67 -2.42 -10.83
C GLU A 193 -19.32 -3.80 -10.92
N GLY A 194 -20.41 -3.99 -10.17
CA GLY A 194 -21.02 -5.29 -9.96
C GLY A 194 -20.50 -5.99 -8.70
N SER A 195 -19.19 -6.04 -8.51
CA SER A 195 -18.57 -6.58 -7.30
C SER A 195 -18.28 -5.49 -6.26
N LEU A 196 -17.54 -4.44 -6.65
CA LEU A 196 -17.22 -3.30 -5.80
C LEU A 196 -17.76 -2.02 -6.46
N LEU A 197 -18.53 -1.25 -5.70
CA LEU A 197 -19.22 -0.06 -6.22
C LEU A 197 -18.44 1.21 -5.91
N VAL A 198 -18.63 2.22 -6.75
CA VAL A 198 -18.13 3.57 -6.46
C VAL A 198 -18.70 4.05 -5.13
N GLY A 199 -17.83 4.44 -4.20
CA GLY A 199 -18.21 4.85 -2.85
C GLY A 199 -18.16 3.73 -1.80
N ASP A 200 -17.70 2.53 -2.15
CA ASP A 200 -17.33 1.50 -1.17
C ASP A 200 -15.99 1.87 -0.49
N PHE A 201 -15.97 1.79 0.83
CA PHE A 201 -14.78 1.96 1.65
C PHE A 201 -14.34 0.58 2.17
N LEU A 202 -13.14 0.16 1.79
CA LEU A 202 -12.61 -1.16 2.06
C LEU A 202 -11.52 -1.12 3.12
N PHE A 203 -11.48 -2.12 4.00
CA PHE A 203 -10.26 -2.46 4.71
C PHE A 203 -9.45 -3.49 3.93
N VAL A 204 -8.17 -3.18 3.73
CA VAL A 204 -7.22 -4.02 2.99
C VAL A 204 -6.13 -4.48 3.93
N SER A 205 -5.98 -5.78 4.07
CA SER A 205 -4.90 -6.39 4.86
C SER A 205 -3.64 -6.52 4.03
N LYS A 206 -2.55 -5.98 4.55
CA LYS A 206 -1.21 -6.12 3.98
C LYS A 206 -0.52 -7.41 4.45
N ALA A 207 -0.94 -7.95 5.59
CA ALA A 207 -0.35 -9.13 6.19
C ALA A 207 -0.69 -10.44 5.46
N HIS A 208 -1.89 -10.52 4.83
CA HIS A 208 -2.32 -11.74 4.15
C HIS A 208 -1.33 -12.16 3.06
N TYR A 209 -0.95 -11.23 2.17
CA TYR A 209 0.04 -11.52 1.12
C TYR A 209 1.50 -11.25 1.55
N GLY A 210 1.74 -11.13 2.86
CA GLY A 210 3.04 -10.81 3.45
C GLY A 210 3.32 -9.31 3.50
N ILE A 211 3.73 -8.82 4.66
CA ILE A 211 4.03 -7.42 4.90
C ILE A 211 5.24 -7.02 4.06
N ARG A 212 5.05 -6.04 3.19
CA ARG A 212 6.12 -5.46 2.37
C ARG A 212 6.91 -4.43 3.18
N THR A 213 8.23 -4.46 3.10
CA THR A 213 9.06 -3.40 3.66
C THR A 213 8.71 -2.06 3.01
N PRO A 214 8.59 -0.97 3.79
CA PRO A 214 8.34 0.35 3.23
C PRO A 214 9.54 0.80 2.41
N MET A 215 9.32 1.14 1.15
CA MET A 215 10.37 1.68 0.28
C MET A 215 10.69 3.14 0.65
N THR A 216 9.70 3.87 1.17
CA THR A 216 9.85 5.21 1.75
C THR A 216 9.72 5.15 3.26
N VAL A 217 10.85 5.28 3.96
CA VAL A 217 10.93 5.11 5.42
C VAL A 217 10.42 6.35 6.15
N LEU A 218 10.82 7.53 5.67
CA LEU A 218 10.48 8.81 6.31
C LEU A 218 9.31 9.46 5.58
N GLN A 219 8.16 9.49 6.25
CA GLN A 219 6.94 10.12 5.78
C GLN A 219 6.17 10.75 6.94
N LEU A 220 5.42 11.81 6.63
CA LEU A 220 4.50 12.40 7.61
C LEU A 220 3.38 11.41 7.93
N PRO A 221 3.13 11.14 9.22
CA PRO A 221 2.07 10.23 9.63
C PRO A 221 0.70 10.66 9.07
N LEU A 222 -0.09 9.69 8.63
CA LEU A 222 -1.46 9.85 8.13
C LEU A 222 -1.65 10.74 6.89
N VAL A 223 -0.59 11.40 6.40
CA VAL A 223 -0.65 12.22 5.19
C VAL A 223 -0.37 11.37 3.96
N HIS A 224 -1.23 11.51 2.92
CA HIS A 224 -1.09 10.75 1.68
C HIS A 224 -0.35 11.59 0.62
N ASN A 225 0.79 11.11 0.16
CA ASN A 225 1.64 11.63 -0.93
C ASN A 225 1.97 13.13 -0.92
N THR A 226 0.99 14.01 -0.67
CA THR A 226 1.16 15.46 -0.74
C THR A 226 0.64 16.12 0.53
N VAL A 227 1.41 17.03 1.10
CA VAL A 227 1.00 17.81 2.28
C VAL A 227 -0.12 18.76 1.87
N PRO A 228 -1.30 18.70 2.52
CA PRO A 228 -2.38 19.64 2.26
C PRO A 228 -1.89 21.09 2.37
N PHE A 229 -2.41 21.97 1.53
CA PHE A 229 -2.10 23.41 1.46
C PHE A 229 -0.68 23.76 1.00
N LEU A 230 0.35 22.92 1.27
CA LEU A 230 1.74 23.19 0.87
C LEU A 230 2.08 22.64 -0.51
N GLY A 231 1.35 21.64 -1.00
CA GLY A 231 1.61 20.98 -2.29
C GLY A 231 2.96 20.26 -2.39
N THR A 232 3.73 20.15 -1.30
CA THR A 232 5.00 19.43 -1.23
C THR A 232 4.79 17.93 -1.00
N GLU A 233 5.78 17.09 -1.32
CA GLU A 233 5.72 15.66 -1.01
C GLU A 233 5.73 15.44 0.51
N SER A 234 4.86 14.54 1.00
CA SER A 234 4.76 14.20 2.43
C SER A 234 5.79 13.17 2.89
N TYR A 235 6.72 12.80 2.01
CA TYR A 235 7.73 11.78 2.25
C TYR A 235 9.08 12.17 1.63
N THR A 236 10.15 11.51 2.09
CA THR A 236 11.47 11.62 1.46
C THR A 236 11.77 10.35 0.68
N LYS A 237 12.43 10.50 -0.49
CA LYS A 237 12.84 9.36 -1.32
C LYS A 237 14.06 8.61 -0.76
N LYS A 238 14.71 9.20 0.22
CA LYS A 238 15.88 8.62 0.93
C LYS A 238 15.74 8.87 2.43
N PRO A 239 16.14 7.90 3.29
CA PRO A 239 16.61 6.56 2.93
C PRO A 239 15.48 5.72 2.32
N SER A 240 15.83 4.82 1.40
CA SER A 240 14.91 3.87 0.79
C SER A 240 15.37 2.46 1.11
N LEU A 241 14.47 1.63 1.61
CA LEU A 241 14.69 0.20 1.76
C LEU A 241 14.43 -0.50 0.43
N GLY A 242 15.23 -1.54 0.13
CA GLY A 242 14.94 -2.43 -0.99
C GLY A 242 13.64 -3.20 -0.74
N TYR A 243 13.06 -3.74 -1.83
CA TYR A 243 11.91 -4.62 -1.72
C TYR A 243 12.27 -5.90 -0.95
N HIS A 244 11.56 -6.14 0.12
CA HIS A 244 11.52 -7.40 0.86
C HIS A 244 10.10 -7.61 1.34
N ARG A 245 9.69 -8.85 1.42
CA ARG A 245 8.37 -9.24 1.91
C ARG A 245 8.51 -10.28 3.01
N LEU A 246 7.85 -10.06 4.13
CA LEU A 246 7.76 -11.06 5.20
C LEU A 246 6.90 -12.23 4.72
N PRO A 247 7.03 -13.41 5.35
CA PRO A 247 6.19 -14.56 5.01
C PRO A 247 4.71 -14.20 4.99
N ALA A 248 4.02 -14.67 3.97
CA ALA A 248 2.59 -14.45 3.77
C ALA A 248 1.77 -15.46 4.57
N PHE A 249 0.54 -15.10 4.97
CA PHE A 249 -0.43 -16.04 5.52
C PHE A 249 -1.11 -16.87 4.43
N GLU A 250 -1.23 -16.30 3.22
CA GLU A 250 -1.77 -16.94 2.03
C GLU A 250 -1.16 -16.38 0.76
N ASN A 251 -1.26 -17.13 -0.33
CA ASN A 251 -0.84 -16.66 -1.64
C ASN A 251 -1.97 -15.86 -2.33
N VAL A 252 -1.61 -15.16 -3.40
CA VAL A 252 -2.62 -14.56 -4.29
C VAL A 252 -3.29 -15.68 -5.07
N ASP A 253 -4.63 -15.76 -4.97
CA ASP A 253 -5.43 -16.76 -5.68
C ASP A 253 -6.10 -16.19 -6.92
N ARG A 254 -6.40 -17.09 -7.90
CA ARG A 254 -7.23 -16.72 -9.06
C ARG A 254 -8.62 -16.28 -8.60
N ASN A 255 -9.18 -15.34 -9.33
CA ASN A 255 -10.47 -14.70 -9.06
C ASN A 255 -10.56 -13.88 -7.77
N SER A 256 -9.48 -13.78 -6.98
CA SER A 256 -9.44 -12.89 -5.81
C SER A 256 -9.22 -11.44 -6.22
N PRO A 257 -9.97 -10.48 -5.65
CA PRO A 257 -9.64 -9.06 -5.80
C PRO A 257 -8.34 -8.75 -5.05
N VAL A 258 -7.46 -7.98 -5.69
CA VAL A 258 -6.12 -7.64 -5.18
C VAL A 258 -5.92 -6.15 -5.28
N VAL A 259 -5.40 -5.54 -4.20
CA VAL A 259 -4.93 -4.15 -4.23
C VAL A 259 -3.45 -4.12 -4.53
N PHE A 260 -3.05 -3.28 -5.49
CA PHE A 260 -1.67 -3.13 -5.93
C PHE A 260 -1.36 -1.69 -6.34
N ASN A 261 -0.07 -1.34 -6.34
CA ASN A 261 0.37 -0.04 -6.86
C ASN A 261 0.40 -0.06 -8.39
N TYR A 262 0.04 1.06 -9.00
CA TYR A 262 -0.04 1.20 -10.45
C TYR A 262 1.28 0.83 -11.14
N PRO A 263 1.27 -0.14 -12.07
CA PRO A 263 2.51 -0.68 -12.64
C PRO A 263 3.04 0.13 -13.83
N ALA A 264 2.18 0.85 -14.54
CA ALA A 264 2.56 1.52 -15.77
C ALA A 264 3.18 2.91 -15.54
N GLY A 265 4.47 2.94 -15.20
CA GLY A 265 5.24 4.18 -15.07
C GLY A 265 5.37 4.67 -13.62
N ASP A 266 6.45 5.39 -13.40
CA ASP A 266 6.81 6.00 -12.13
C ASP A 266 6.51 7.50 -12.09
N SER A 267 6.25 8.09 -13.26
CA SER A 267 6.08 9.52 -13.45
C SER A 267 4.60 9.91 -13.46
N THR A 268 4.26 10.84 -12.59
CA THR A 268 2.89 11.30 -12.38
C THR A 268 2.81 12.80 -12.59
N ILE A 269 1.86 13.26 -13.38
CA ILE A 269 1.48 14.68 -13.47
C ILE A 269 0.50 14.96 -12.33
N VAL A 270 0.87 15.91 -11.46
CA VAL A 270 0.06 16.28 -10.30
C VAL A 270 -0.90 17.40 -10.72
N GLY A 271 -2.16 17.05 -10.90
CA GLY A 271 -3.22 17.98 -11.26
C GLY A 271 -4.16 18.34 -10.10
N PRO A 272 -5.00 19.36 -10.26
CA PRO A 272 -6.03 19.69 -9.30
C PRO A 272 -7.03 18.51 -9.14
N GLY A 273 -7.19 18.02 -7.93
CA GLY A 273 -8.16 16.97 -7.61
C GLY A 273 -7.77 15.53 -7.99
N ARG A 274 -6.88 15.31 -8.95
CA ARG A 274 -6.38 13.96 -9.30
C ARG A 274 -5.00 14.00 -9.92
N ASN A 275 -4.32 12.85 -9.83
CA ASN A 275 -3.06 12.62 -10.52
C ASN A 275 -3.29 11.90 -11.84
N TYR A 276 -2.38 12.12 -12.79
CA TYR A 276 -2.40 11.47 -14.09
C TYR A 276 -1.07 10.77 -14.33
N SER A 277 -1.10 9.52 -14.76
CA SER A 277 0.10 8.85 -15.21
C SER A 277 0.63 9.50 -16.48
N LEU A 278 1.92 9.84 -16.50
CA LEU A 278 2.56 10.39 -17.69
C LEU A 278 2.53 9.39 -18.84
N GLU A 279 2.65 8.10 -18.52
CA GLU A 279 2.60 7.02 -19.51
C GLU A 279 1.21 6.91 -20.16
N ASP A 280 0.15 7.01 -19.35
CA ASP A 280 -1.22 6.98 -19.88
C ASP A 280 -1.50 8.18 -20.78
N LEU A 281 -1.08 9.38 -20.36
CA LEU A 281 -1.27 10.58 -21.18
C LEU A 281 -0.54 10.47 -22.53
N ARG A 282 0.63 9.84 -22.57
CA ARG A 282 1.36 9.54 -23.81
C ARG A 282 0.57 8.55 -24.67
N ARG A 283 0.12 7.46 -24.07
CA ARG A 283 -0.61 6.39 -24.74
C ARG A 283 -1.92 6.88 -25.35
N TYR A 284 -2.63 7.73 -24.63
CA TYR A 284 -3.87 8.32 -25.13
C TYR A 284 -3.67 9.57 -26.03
N GLY A 285 -2.44 9.96 -26.31
CA GLY A 285 -2.13 11.15 -27.09
C GLY A 285 -2.55 12.47 -26.42
N ALA A 286 -2.81 12.42 -25.09
CA ALA A 286 -3.33 13.56 -24.34
C ALA A 286 -2.24 14.46 -23.75
N LEU A 287 -0.97 14.14 -23.90
CA LEU A 287 0.15 14.87 -23.29
C LEU A 287 0.24 16.32 -23.77
N ASN A 288 -0.14 16.58 -25.03
CA ASN A 288 -0.13 17.92 -25.63
C ASN A 288 -1.35 18.77 -25.26
N ASN A 289 -2.30 18.24 -24.48
CA ASN A 289 -3.46 19.01 -24.03
C ASN A 289 -2.98 20.15 -23.12
N PRO A 290 -3.41 21.41 -23.39
CA PRO A 290 -2.99 22.58 -22.63
C PRO A 290 -3.18 22.46 -21.11
N GLN A 291 -4.19 21.70 -20.66
CA GLN A 291 -4.46 21.45 -19.25
C GLN A 291 -3.31 20.75 -18.49
N PHE A 292 -2.43 20.03 -19.19
CA PHE A 292 -1.30 19.30 -18.57
C PHE A 292 0.05 20.00 -18.75
N LYS A 293 0.15 20.98 -19.65
CA LYS A 293 1.41 21.58 -20.11
C LYS A 293 2.26 22.18 -19.00
N ASN A 294 1.61 22.76 -17.97
CA ASN A 294 2.30 23.47 -16.87
C ASN A 294 2.19 22.73 -15.54
N LEU A 295 1.70 21.51 -15.53
CA LEU A 295 1.57 20.75 -14.28
C LEU A 295 2.89 20.05 -13.92
N PRO A 296 3.25 20.02 -12.63
CA PRO A 296 4.49 19.40 -12.19
C PRO A 296 4.48 17.89 -12.40
N VAL A 297 5.56 17.38 -13.00
CA VAL A 297 5.82 15.94 -13.11
C VAL A 297 6.61 15.48 -11.89
N ARG A 298 6.14 14.44 -11.21
CA ARG A 298 6.79 13.84 -10.06
C ARG A 298 7.05 12.36 -10.29
N VAL A 299 8.29 11.93 -10.03
CA VAL A 299 8.66 10.52 -10.04
C VAL A 299 8.39 9.95 -8.66
N ARG A 300 7.55 8.90 -8.58
CA ARG A 300 7.13 8.27 -7.32
C ARG A 300 7.73 6.88 -7.15
N PRO A 301 8.27 6.56 -5.97
CA PRO A 301 8.59 5.17 -5.60
C PRO A 301 7.34 4.29 -5.69
N ILE A 302 7.52 2.98 -5.81
CA ILE A 302 6.41 2.02 -6.01
C ILE A 302 5.33 2.16 -4.93
N ASP A 303 5.72 2.27 -3.66
CA ASP A 303 4.81 2.39 -2.50
C ASP A 303 4.08 3.75 -2.41
N LYS A 304 4.40 4.70 -3.31
CA LYS A 304 3.76 6.03 -3.42
C LYS A 304 2.97 6.21 -4.71
N ARG A 305 2.96 5.21 -5.59
CA ARG A 305 2.11 5.21 -6.78
C ARG A 305 0.66 4.99 -6.40
N ASP A 306 -0.24 5.41 -7.26
CA ASP A 306 -1.68 5.26 -7.04
C ASP A 306 -2.06 3.78 -6.85
N HIS A 307 -3.02 3.54 -5.98
CA HIS A 307 -3.50 2.19 -5.69
C HIS A 307 -4.64 1.82 -6.62
N TYR A 308 -4.54 0.62 -7.19
CA TYR A 308 -5.57 0.01 -8.03
C TYR A 308 -6.10 -1.24 -7.35
N ILE A 309 -7.34 -1.56 -7.61
CA ILE A 309 -7.95 -2.84 -7.26
C ILE A 309 -8.48 -3.50 -8.52
N LYS A 310 -8.09 -4.74 -8.75
CA LYS A 310 -8.55 -5.59 -9.85
C LYS A 310 -8.63 -7.03 -9.38
N ARG A 311 -9.27 -7.85 -10.17
CA ARG A 311 -9.33 -9.30 -9.94
C ARG A 311 -8.10 -9.97 -10.55
N CYS A 312 -7.43 -10.83 -9.78
CA CYS A 312 -6.33 -11.65 -10.27
C CYS A 312 -6.88 -12.76 -11.17
N ILE A 313 -6.60 -12.69 -12.46
CA ILE A 313 -7.12 -13.64 -13.45
C ILE A 313 -6.13 -14.78 -13.69
N ALA A 314 -4.85 -14.46 -13.81
CA ALA A 314 -3.81 -15.46 -14.05
C ALA A 314 -2.62 -15.24 -13.11
N LEU A 315 -2.02 -16.35 -12.70
CA LEU A 315 -0.90 -16.45 -11.77
C LEU A 315 0.43 -16.60 -12.52
N PRO A 316 1.58 -16.42 -11.84
CA PRO A 316 2.89 -16.64 -12.45
C PRO A 316 3.01 -18.04 -13.08
N GLY A 317 3.46 -18.11 -14.33
CA GLY A 317 3.59 -19.34 -15.12
C GLY A 317 2.33 -19.77 -15.87
N ASP A 318 1.16 -19.14 -15.64
CA ASP A 318 -0.06 -19.47 -16.39
C ASP A 318 0.03 -19.02 -17.85
N LYS A 319 -0.50 -19.85 -18.75
CA LYS A 319 -0.86 -19.46 -20.11
C LYS A 319 -2.28 -18.90 -20.09
N MET A 320 -2.47 -17.65 -20.51
CA MET A 320 -3.76 -16.98 -20.52
C MET A 320 -4.15 -16.56 -21.92
N GLU A 321 -5.42 -16.77 -22.25
CA GLU A 321 -6.02 -16.38 -23.53
C GLU A 321 -7.48 -15.93 -23.30
N ILE A 322 -7.97 -14.99 -24.10
CA ILE A 322 -9.39 -14.59 -24.12
C ILE A 322 -9.92 -14.88 -25.52
N LYS A 323 -10.98 -15.68 -25.60
CA LYS A 323 -11.72 -15.99 -26.84
C LYS A 323 -13.20 -15.63 -26.63
N ASP A 324 -13.70 -14.74 -27.45
CA ASP A 324 -15.10 -14.30 -27.39
C ASP A 324 -15.55 -13.96 -25.97
N LYS A 325 -14.74 -13.13 -25.26
CA LYS A 325 -14.97 -12.68 -23.86
C LYS A 325 -14.72 -13.75 -22.79
N GLN A 326 -14.60 -15.04 -23.15
CA GLN A 326 -14.27 -16.10 -22.20
C GLN A 326 -12.76 -16.17 -22.00
N VAL A 327 -12.34 -16.12 -20.72
CA VAL A 327 -10.94 -16.32 -20.32
C VAL A 327 -10.64 -17.82 -20.29
N TYR A 328 -9.50 -18.20 -20.84
CA TYR A 328 -8.91 -19.53 -20.74
C TYR A 328 -7.59 -19.45 -19.99
N ILE A 329 -7.39 -20.36 -19.05
CA ILE A 329 -6.14 -20.51 -18.30
C ILE A 329 -5.64 -21.93 -18.52
N ASN A 330 -4.41 -22.04 -19.03
CA ASN A 330 -3.80 -23.35 -19.35
C ASN A 330 -4.72 -24.21 -20.24
N ASP A 331 -5.29 -23.55 -21.26
CA ASP A 331 -6.22 -24.10 -22.26
C ASP A 331 -7.58 -24.58 -21.68
N GLN A 332 -7.88 -24.28 -20.41
CA GLN A 332 -9.18 -24.59 -19.80
C GLN A 332 -9.98 -23.31 -19.58
N PRO A 333 -11.32 -23.33 -19.78
CA PRO A 333 -12.15 -22.17 -19.52
C PRO A 333 -12.12 -21.80 -18.03
N ALA A 334 -11.76 -20.57 -17.73
CA ALA A 334 -11.76 -20.07 -16.37
C ALA A 334 -13.19 -19.80 -15.89
N VAL A 335 -13.43 -19.99 -14.58
CA VAL A 335 -14.69 -19.62 -13.94
C VAL A 335 -14.85 -18.11 -13.96
N ASN A 336 -15.90 -17.63 -14.59
CA ASN A 336 -16.21 -16.22 -14.64
C ASN A 336 -16.82 -15.75 -13.30
N PRO A 337 -16.44 -14.56 -12.80
CA PRO A 337 -17.10 -13.96 -11.65
C PRO A 337 -18.60 -13.75 -11.91
N SER A 338 -19.44 -13.98 -10.89
CA SER A 338 -20.91 -13.87 -11.00
C SER A 338 -21.40 -12.45 -11.35
N LYS A 339 -20.57 -11.45 -11.09
CA LYS A 339 -20.86 -10.03 -11.31
C LYS A 339 -20.13 -9.43 -12.50
N LEU A 340 -19.60 -10.28 -13.37
CA LEU A 340 -18.92 -9.87 -14.58
C LEU A 340 -19.83 -9.07 -15.50
N GLN A 341 -19.38 -7.91 -15.97
CA GLN A 341 -20.17 -6.98 -16.78
C GLN A 341 -19.51 -6.68 -18.13
N TYR A 342 -20.36 -6.53 -19.13
CA TYR A 342 -20.01 -6.04 -20.48
C TYR A 342 -20.93 -4.89 -20.86
N ARG A 343 -20.52 -4.07 -21.81
CA ARG A 343 -21.36 -2.98 -22.34
C ARG A 343 -22.39 -3.46 -23.33
N TYR A 344 -23.60 -2.94 -23.16
CA TYR A 344 -24.71 -3.14 -24.07
C TYR A 344 -25.36 -1.82 -24.43
N GLN A 345 -25.80 -1.70 -25.66
CA GLN A 345 -26.66 -0.62 -26.11
C GLN A 345 -28.11 -1.10 -26.02
N LEU A 346 -28.91 -0.36 -25.25
CA LEU A 346 -30.37 -0.57 -25.12
C LEU A 346 -31.07 0.46 -26.00
N ALA A 347 -31.84 -0.01 -27.00
CA ALA A 347 -32.82 0.79 -27.71
C ALA A 347 -34.19 0.55 -27.08
N LEU A 348 -34.87 1.62 -26.66
CA LEU A 348 -36.19 1.56 -25.99
C LEU A 348 -37.34 1.38 -26.99
N ASN A 349 -37.16 1.79 -28.26
CA ASN A 349 -38.10 1.68 -29.35
C ASN A 349 -39.52 2.20 -28.96
N GLY A 350 -39.53 3.37 -28.30
CA GLY A 350 -40.76 4.01 -27.80
C GLY A 350 -41.30 3.47 -26.46
N GLY A 351 -40.62 2.51 -25.86
CA GLY A 351 -40.87 2.08 -24.49
C GLY A 351 -40.22 2.98 -23.46
N SER A 352 -40.39 2.71 -22.19
CA SER A 352 -39.77 3.42 -21.09
C SER A 352 -39.28 2.51 -19.98
N ILE A 353 -38.19 2.86 -19.35
CA ILE A 353 -37.70 2.16 -18.15
C ILE A 353 -37.37 3.22 -17.08
N ARG A 354 -37.94 3.02 -15.89
CA ARG A 354 -37.73 3.94 -14.75
C ARG A 354 -36.38 3.64 -14.10
N ASN A 355 -35.71 4.71 -13.68
CA ASN A 355 -34.39 4.61 -13.02
C ASN A 355 -34.44 3.79 -11.73
N GLU A 356 -35.53 3.92 -10.96
CA GLU A 356 -35.75 3.15 -9.72
C GLU A 356 -35.72 1.63 -9.98
N LYS A 357 -36.24 1.20 -11.13
CA LYS A 357 -36.21 -0.23 -11.51
C LYS A 357 -34.81 -0.71 -11.87
N LEU A 358 -34.03 0.13 -12.53
CA LEU A 358 -32.63 -0.16 -12.83
C LEU A 358 -31.80 -0.24 -11.54
N GLU A 359 -32.00 0.70 -10.61
CA GLU A 359 -31.34 0.69 -9.30
C GLU A 359 -31.71 -0.54 -8.47
N GLU A 360 -33.00 -0.96 -8.48
CA GLU A 360 -33.48 -2.19 -7.84
C GLU A 360 -32.73 -3.43 -8.36
N TRP A 361 -32.42 -3.47 -9.64
CA TRP A 361 -31.64 -4.53 -10.27
C TRP A 361 -30.13 -4.37 -10.09
N GLY A 362 -29.68 -3.30 -9.41
CA GLY A 362 -28.26 -3.00 -9.19
C GLY A 362 -27.55 -2.56 -10.45
N ILE A 363 -28.26 -1.98 -11.41
CA ILE A 363 -27.68 -1.41 -12.63
C ILE A 363 -27.23 0.02 -12.30
N SER A 364 -25.96 0.30 -12.51
CA SER A 364 -25.40 1.63 -12.27
C SER A 364 -25.92 2.65 -13.29
N LEU A 365 -26.38 3.78 -12.77
CA LEU A 365 -26.80 4.93 -13.60
C LEU A 365 -25.64 5.89 -13.91
N ALA A 366 -24.43 5.60 -13.44
CA ALA A 366 -23.28 6.48 -13.62
C ALA A 366 -22.94 6.71 -15.11
N GLU A 367 -23.08 5.67 -15.93
CA GLU A 367 -22.86 5.75 -17.38
C GLU A 367 -24.00 6.43 -18.15
N THR A 368 -25.22 6.48 -17.60
CA THR A 368 -26.37 7.11 -18.26
C THR A 368 -26.25 8.63 -18.39
N ARG A 369 -25.37 9.25 -17.61
CA ARG A 369 -25.07 10.69 -17.69
C ARG A 369 -24.14 11.07 -18.85
N SER A 370 -23.72 10.10 -19.65
CA SER A 370 -22.90 10.35 -20.84
C SER A 370 -23.74 11.05 -21.93
N PRO A 371 -23.18 12.01 -22.68
CA PRO A 371 -23.83 12.61 -23.86
C PRO A 371 -24.26 11.58 -24.92
N LYS A 372 -23.67 10.36 -24.89
CA LYS A 372 -24.05 9.25 -25.78
C LYS A 372 -25.37 8.59 -25.40
N ASN A 373 -25.94 8.90 -24.23
CA ASN A 373 -27.23 8.38 -23.75
C ASN A 373 -28.33 9.41 -23.95
N GLN A 374 -28.56 9.85 -25.18
CA GLN A 374 -29.62 10.78 -25.53
C GLN A 374 -30.75 10.07 -26.26
N GLY A 375 -31.99 10.41 -25.89
CA GLY A 375 -33.19 9.89 -26.56
C GLY A 375 -33.48 8.42 -26.25
N ASP A 376 -33.77 7.67 -27.29
CA ASP A 376 -34.23 6.29 -27.25
C ASP A 376 -33.10 5.25 -27.03
N GLN A 377 -31.84 5.67 -27.10
CA GLN A 377 -30.67 4.78 -26.97
C GLN A 377 -29.87 5.07 -25.69
N ARG A 378 -29.55 4.01 -24.96
CA ARG A 378 -28.79 4.08 -23.71
C ARG A 378 -27.73 2.99 -23.65
N ILE A 379 -26.58 3.31 -23.02
CA ILE A 379 -25.49 2.35 -22.82
C ILE A 379 -25.43 1.98 -21.33
N TYR A 380 -25.38 0.69 -21.07
CA TYR A 380 -25.23 0.15 -19.72
C TYR A 380 -24.13 -0.92 -19.67
N ALA A 381 -23.43 -1.00 -18.54
CA ALA A 381 -22.64 -2.16 -18.18
C ALA A 381 -23.55 -3.16 -17.46
N LEU A 382 -23.72 -4.36 -18.02
CA LEU A 382 -24.70 -5.34 -17.55
C LEU A 382 -24.04 -6.70 -17.33
N THR A 383 -24.49 -7.37 -16.28
CA THR A 383 -24.27 -8.80 -16.07
C THR A 383 -25.24 -9.61 -16.94
N ASN A 384 -24.95 -10.90 -17.19
CA ASN A 384 -25.85 -11.77 -17.94
C ASN A 384 -27.26 -11.81 -17.32
N LYS A 385 -27.36 -11.83 -15.98
CA LYS A 385 -28.66 -11.78 -15.28
C LYS A 385 -29.45 -10.51 -15.60
N GLN A 386 -28.79 -9.36 -15.59
CA GLN A 386 -29.41 -8.07 -15.90
C GLN A 386 -29.83 -7.97 -17.36
N VAL A 387 -29.06 -8.57 -18.28
CA VAL A 387 -29.42 -8.67 -19.69
C VAL A 387 -30.77 -9.42 -19.85
N GLU A 388 -30.90 -10.57 -19.21
CA GLU A 388 -32.17 -11.33 -19.27
C GLU A 388 -33.33 -10.60 -18.58
N GLN A 389 -33.10 -9.90 -17.47
CA GLN A 389 -34.10 -9.07 -16.81
C GLN A 389 -34.65 -7.96 -17.71
N ILE A 390 -33.75 -7.26 -18.45
CA ILE A 390 -34.16 -6.18 -19.37
C ILE A 390 -34.90 -6.75 -20.57
N LYS A 391 -34.44 -7.85 -21.17
CA LYS A 391 -35.12 -8.52 -22.30
C LYS A 391 -36.51 -8.99 -21.93
N GLY A 392 -36.70 -9.47 -20.71
CA GLY A 392 -38.00 -9.92 -20.21
C GLY A 392 -38.96 -8.81 -19.81
N MET A 393 -38.52 -7.56 -19.78
CA MET A 393 -39.32 -6.43 -19.31
C MET A 393 -40.32 -5.91 -20.35
N ASP A 394 -39.85 -5.71 -21.57
CA ASP A 394 -40.66 -5.18 -22.68
C ASP A 394 -40.15 -5.79 -24.01
N PRO A 395 -41.02 -6.46 -24.80
CA PRO A 395 -40.63 -7.01 -26.08
C PRO A 395 -40.11 -6.00 -27.11
N LYS A 396 -40.40 -4.72 -26.91
CA LYS A 396 -39.89 -3.62 -27.77
C LYS A 396 -38.42 -3.36 -27.53
N PHE A 397 -37.89 -3.69 -26.38
CA PHE A 397 -36.50 -3.41 -26.04
C PHE A 397 -35.55 -4.26 -26.88
N THR A 398 -34.57 -3.60 -27.47
CA THR A 398 -33.49 -4.26 -28.21
C THR A 398 -32.16 -4.03 -27.49
N LEU A 399 -31.53 -5.11 -27.04
CA LEU A 399 -30.22 -5.10 -26.40
C LEU A 399 -29.17 -5.62 -27.39
N THR A 400 -28.23 -4.75 -27.76
CA THR A 400 -27.12 -5.09 -28.64
C THR A 400 -25.82 -5.05 -27.84
N PRO A 401 -25.02 -6.15 -27.79
CA PRO A 401 -23.72 -6.12 -27.16
C PRO A 401 -22.80 -5.16 -27.91
N ILE A 402 -22.10 -4.29 -27.19
CA ILE A 402 -21.07 -3.42 -27.73
C ILE A 402 -19.75 -4.22 -27.71
N PRO A 403 -19.10 -4.43 -28.86
CA PRO A 403 -17.82 -5.13 -28.86
C PRO A 403 -16.74 -4.31 -28.15
N GLY A 404 -15.76 -4.98 -27.59
CA GLY A 404 -14.54 -4.34 -27.09
C GLY A 404 -13.91 -3.51 -28.22
N ASN A 405 -13.41 -2.31 -27.89
CA ASN A 405 -13.03 -1.29 -28.86
C ASN A 405 -11.96 -1.79 -29.86
N PRO A 406 -12.32 -2.17 -31.08
CA PRO A 406 -11.37 -2.71 -32.08
C PRO A 406 -10.50 -1.63 -32.73
N GLN A 407 -10.81 -0.35 -32.52
CA GLN A 407 -10.14 0.77 -33.22
C GLN A 407 -8.86 1.26 -32.54
N ARG A 408 -8.46 0.65 -31.41
CA ARG A 408 -7.31 1.09 -30.62
C ARG A 408 -6.42 -0.10 -30.20
N GLU A 409 -6.03 -0.92 -31.17
CA GLU A 409 -5.08 -2.03 -30.94
C GLU A 409 -3.73 -1.55 -30.39
N ASP A 410 -3.33 -0.31 -30.74
CA ASP A 410 -2.12 0.34 -30.24
C ASP A 410 -2.12 0.61 -28.73
N ILE A 411 -3.30 0.64 -28.11
CA ILE A 411 -3.44 0.84 -26.66
C ILE A 411 -3.27 -0.45 -25.88
N LEU A 412 -3.59 -1.59 -26.50
CA LEU A 412 -3.49 -2.88 -25.83
C LEU A 412 -2.03 -3.31 -25.67
N PHE A 413 -1.70 -3.83 -24.50
CA PHE A 413 -0.41 -4.47 -24.26
C PHE A 413 -0.25 -5.68 -25.23
N PRO A 414 0.92 -5.90 -25.85
CA PRO A 414 2.21 -5.24 -25.61
C PRO A 414 2.47 -3.98 -26.46
N HIS A 415 1.44 -3.31 -26.98
CA HIS A 415 1.52 -2.09 -27.81
C HIS A 415 2.25 -2.30 -29.16
N ASP A 416 2.16 -3.51 -29.69
CA ASP A 416 2.80 -3.95 -30.93
C ASP A 416 1.81 -4.68 -31.82
N PRO A 417 0.89 -3.96 -32.49
CA PRO A 417 -0.11 -4.58 -33.35
C PRO A 417 0.50 -5.27 -34.58
N LYS A 418 1.76 -4.99 -34.89
CA LYS A 418 2.46 -5.66 -36.03
C LYS A 418 2.77 -7.13 -35.71
N ASN A 419 3.26 -7.41 -34.52
CA ASN A 419 3.60 -8.76 -34.08
C ASN A 419 2.43 -9.47 -33.39
N PHE A 420 1.42 -8.72 -32.91
CA PHE A 420 0.24 -9.23 -32.22
C PHE A 420 -1.04 -8.67 -32.85
N PRO A 421 -1.30 -8.97 -34.15
CA PRO A 421 -2.45 -8.42 -34.86
C PRO A 421 -3.77 -9.02 -34.37
N GLY A 422 -4.86 -8.26 -34.48
CA GLY A 422 -6.21 -8.72 -34.17
C GLY A 422 -6.54 -8.86 -32.69
N TRP A 423 -5.65 -8.46 -31.78
CA TRP A 423 -5.96 -8.47 -30.34
C TRP A 423 -6.95 -7.36 -30.00
N THR A 424 -7.99 -7.73 -29.26
CA THR A 424 -9.02 -6.84 -28.78
C THR A 424 -9.26 -7.09 -27.27
N ASN A 425 -10.11 -6.30 -26.64
CA ASN A 425 -10.52 -6.57 -25.26
C ASN A 425 -11.26 -7.91 -25.10
N ASP A 426 -11.90 -8.42 -26.16
CA ASP A 426 -12.74 -9.61 -26.17
C ASP A 426 -12.02 -10.85 -26.77
N ASN A 427 -10.93 -10.63 -27.53
CA ASN A 427 -10.08 -11.66 -28.12
C ASN A 427 -8.60 -11.26 -27.91
N TYR A 428 -7.89 -11.96 -27.04
CA TYR A 428 -6.58 -11.52 -26.56
C TYR A 428 -5.68 -12.70 -26.24
N GLY A 429 -4.40 -12.61 -26.61
CA GLY A 429 -3.44 -13.67 -26.30
C GLY A 429 -3.28 -14.69 -27.43
N PRO A 430 -2.70 -15.89 -27.16
CA PRO A 430 -2.24 -16.34 -25.85
C PRO A 430 -0.96 -15.64 -25.36
N ILE A 431 -0.83 -15.48 -24.05
CA ILE A 431 0.38 -15.01 -23.36
C ILE A 431 0.71 -15.96 -22.21
N THR A 432 2.01 -16.12 -21.91
CA THR A 432 2.48 -16.83 -20.71
C THR A 432 2.98 -15.80 -19.70
N LEU A 433 2.51 -15.89 -18.46
CA LEU A 433 2.89 -14.97 -17.42
C LEU A 433 4.30 -15.30 -16.92
N PRO A 434 5.18 -14.28 -16.81
CA PRO A 434 6.50 -14.48 -16.27
C PRO A 434 6.44 -14.98 -14.82
N LYS A 435 7.32 -15.97 -14.51
CA LYS A 435 7.43 -16.55 -13.18
C LYS A 435 8.89 -16.52 -12.74
N LYS A 436 9.11 -16.20 -11.48
CA LYS A 436 10.44 -16.12 -10.87
C LYS A 436 11.23 -17.39 -11.11
N GLY A 437 12.48 -17.22 -11.60
CA GLY A 437 13.39 -18.32 -11.90
C GLY A 437 13.12 -19.03 -13.22
N GLU A 438 12.00 -18.80 -13.89
CA GLU A 438 11.76 -19.35 -15.24
C GLU A 438 12.51 -18.55 -16.30
N THR A 439 13.00 -19.27 -17.30
CA THR A 439 13.76 -18.72 -18.44
C THR A 439 12.94 -18.80 -19.70
N VAL A 440 12.84 -17.68 -20.42
CA VAL A 440 12.15 -17.61 -21.72
C VAL A 440 13.13 -17.31 -22.84
N THR A 441 12.81 -17.79 -24.03
CA THR A 441 13.49 -17.38 -25.27
C THR A 441 12.94 -16.03 -25.70
N ILE A 442 13.83 -15.05 -25.89
CA ILE A 442 13.48 -13.71 -26.37
C ILE A 442 13.94 -13.53 -27.82
N THR A 443 13.05 -12.97 -28.62
CA THR A 443 13.24 -12.69 -30.04
C THR A 443 12.76 -11.30 -30.39
N PRO A 444 13.14 -10.71 -31.52
CA PRO A 444 12.57 -9.42 -31.94
C PRO A 444 11.03 -9.40 -32.05
N ASN A 445 10.40 -10.57 -32.28
CA ASN A 445 8.95 -10.67 -32.43
C ASN A 445 8.19 -10.74 -31.10
N ASN A 446 8.82 -11.18 -30.00
CA ASN A 446 8.16 -11.30 -28.70
C ASN A 446 8.73 -10.38 -27.61
N ILE A 447 9.79 -9.63 -27.91
CA ILE A 447 10.50 -8.81 -26.91
C ILE A 447 9.60 -7.74 -26.27
N GLU A 448 8.60 -7.27 -26.98
CA GLU A 448 7.68 -6.24 -26.45
C GLU A 448 6.83 -6.77 -25.30
N LEU A 449 6.53 -8.08 -25.25
CA LEU A 449 5.92 -8.72 -24.07
C LEU A 449 6.80 -8.59 -22.82
N TYR A 450 8.11 -8.56 -22.97
CA TYR A 450 9.07 -8.60 -21.86
C TYR A 450 9.85 -7.30 -21.68
N ARG A 451 9.79 -6.36 -22.63
CA ARG A 451 10.54 -5.11 -22.56
C ARG A 451 10.40 -4.42 -21.22
N ARG A 452 9.15 -4.26 -20.77
CA ARG A 452 8.86 -3.57 -19.52
C ARG A 452 9.30 -4.37 -18.29
N VAL A 453 9.16 -5.69 -18.33
CA VAL A 453 9.66 -6.60 -17.28
C VAL A 453 11.17 -6.37 -17.10
N ILE A 454 11.92 -6.48 -18.20
CA ILE A 454 13.37 -6.37 -18.21
C ILE A 454 13.83 -4.97 -17.76
N THR A 455 13.22 -3.91 -18.33
CA THR A 455 13.73 -2.56 -18.14
C THR A 455 13.18 -1.85 -16.92
N ALA A 456 11.84 -1.81 -16.76
CA ALA A 456 11.19 -1.00 -15.75
C ALA A 456 11.09 -1.72 -14.39
N TYR A 457 10.86 -3.04 -14.40
CA TYR A 457 10.63 -3.78 -13.17
C TYR A 457 11.90 -4.43 -12.62
N GLU A 458 12.76 -4.96 -13.49
CA GLU A 458 13.99 -5.63 -13.07
C GLU A 458 15.25 -4.76 -13.24
N GLY A 459 15.11 -3.59 -13.89
CA GLY A 459 16.13 -2.53 -13.86
C GLY A 459 17.31 -2.76 -14.80
N HIS A 460 17.14 -3.60 -15.83
CA HIS A 460 18.16 -3.85 -16.87
C HIS A 460 18.05 -2.85 -18.03
N THR A 461 19.12 -2.69 -18.77
CA THR A 461 19.11 -1.95 -20.03
C THR A 461 18.81 -2.91 -21.18
N LEU A 462 17.89 -2.55 -22.10
CA LEU A 462 17.55 -3.34 -23.27
C LEU A 462 17.73 -2.52 -24.53
N ASN A 463 18.53 -3.03 -25.47
CA ASN A 463 18.76 -2.44 -26.78
C ASN A 463 18.63 -3.50 -27.87
N ILE A 464 18.21 -3.08 -29.07
CA ILE A 464 18.21 -3.92 -30.25
C ILE A 464 19.12 -3.29 -31.27
N LYS A 465 20.19 -4.01 -31.69
CA LYS A 465 21.15 -3.56 -32.69
C LYS A 465 21.32 -4.66 -33.73
N ASN A 466 21.14 -4.31 -35.00
CA ASN A 466 21.28 -5.23 -36.12
C ASN A 466 20.47 -6.54 -35.93
N GLY A 467 19.22 -6.44 -35.45
CA GLY A 467 18.36 -7.59 -35.15
C GLY A 467 18.75 -8.43 -33.95
N ARG A 468 19.81 -8.07 -33.21
CA ARG A 468 20.24 -8.77 -31.99
C ARG A 468 19.77 -8.01 -30.73
N ILE A 469 19.24 -8.75 -29.76
CA ILE A 469 18.83 -8.23 -28.46
C ILE A 469 20.06 -8.18 -27.55
N LEU A 470 20.30 -7.01 -26.93
CA LEU A 470 21.34 -6.82 -25.94
C LEU A 470 20.69 -6.42 -24.61
N ILE A 471 21.00 -7.17 -23.56
CA ILE A 471 20.62 -6.84 -22.17
C ILE A 471 21.92 -6.49 -21.42
N ASP A 472 21.95 -5.32 -20.79
CA ASP A 472 23.14 -4.74 -20.14
C ASP A 472 24.40 -4.73 -21.03
N GLY A 473 24.17 -4.53 -22.34
CA GLY A 473 25.22 -4.50 -23.35
C GLY A 473 25.68 -5.87 -23.85
N GLN A 474 25.16 -6.97 -23.30
CA GLN A 474 25.53 -8.34 -23.70
C GLN A 474 24.47 -8.92 -24.63
N PRO A 475 24.87 -9.49 -25.80
CA PRO A 475 23.95 -10.21 -26.68
C PRO A 475 23.34 -11.40 -25.95
N THR A 476 22.01 -11.56 -26.02
CA THR A 476 21.32 -12.67 -25.39
C THR A 476 20.09 -13.08 -26.18
N THR A 477 19.74 -14.35 -26.12
CA THR A 477 18.53 -14.93 -26.71
C THR A 477 17.56 -15.46 -25.65
N THR A 478 17.94 -15.36 -24.37
CA THR A 478 17.11 -15.83 -23.27
C THR A 478 17.07 -14.79 -22.14
N TYR A 479 16.02 -14.87 -21.31
CA TYR A 479 15.91 -14.05 -20.11
C TYR A 479 15.31 -14.86 -18.96
N THR A 480 15.90 -14.77 -17.77
CA THR A 480 15.40 -15.42 -16.54
C THR A 480 14.78 -14.36 -15.65
N PHE A 481 13.52 -14.56 -15.25
CA PHE A 481 12.78 -13.60 -14.46
C PHE A 481 13.22 -13.57 -13.00
N GLY A 482 13.39 -12.37 -12.43
CA GLY A 482 13.82 -12.14 -11.05
C GLY A 482 12.68 -12.15 -10.03
N GLN A 483 11.42 -11.99 -10.46
CA GLN A 483 10.24 -11.97 -9.61
C GLN A 483 9.02 -12.56 -10.31
N ASP A 484 7.93 -12.73 -9.56
CA ASP A 484 6.64 -13.22 -10.04
C ASP A 484 5.79 -12.08 -10.64
N TYR A 485 4.93 -12.44 -11.60
CA TYR A 485 4.05 -11.52 -12.30
C TYR A 485 2.63 -12.06 -12.39
N TYR A 486 1.66 -11.16 -12.24
CA TYR A 486 0.23 -11.45 -12.21
C TYR A 486 -0.50 -10.73 -13.33
N TRP A 487 -1.67 -11.25 -13.70
CA TRP A 487 -2.58 -10.61 -14.65
C TRP A 487 -3.86 -10.19 -13.96
N MET A 488 -4.13 -8.89 -13.98
CA MET A 488 -5.20 -8.26 -13.25
C MET A 488 -6.24 -7.69 -14.20
N MET A 489 -7.52 -8.06 -14.04
CA MET A 489 -8.60 -7.51 -14.86
C MET A 489 -9.75 -6.99 -13.99
N GLY A 490 -10.42 -5.94 -14.48
CA GLY A 490 -11.64 -5.43 -13.83
C GLY A 490 -12.87 -6.28 -14.15
N ASP A 491 -13.84 -6.29 -13.26
CA ASP A 491 -15.10 -7.02 -13.47
C ASP A 491 -16.00 -6.32 -14.48
N ASN A 492 -15.93 -4.98 -14.59
CA ASN A 492 -16.53 -4.23 -15.67
C ASN A 492 -15.60 -4.23 -16.90
N ARG A 493 -15.64 -5.32 -17.68
CA ARG A 493 -14.66 -5.65 -18.71
C ARG A 493 -14.42 -4.59 -19.75
N HIS A 494 -15.48 -3.90 -20.18
CA HIS A 494 -15.38 -2.86 -21.23
C HIS A 494 -15.20 -1.44 -20.65
N ASN A 495 -15.20 -1.30 -19.32
CA ASN A 495 -14.96 -0.04 -18.63
C ASN A 495 -13.83 -0.18 -17.60
N SER A 496 -12.83 -0.98 -17.93
CA SER A 496 -11.68 -1.20 -17.07
C SER A 496 -10.39 -0.97 -17.84
N GLU A 497 -9.58 -0.09 -17.31
CA GLU A 497 -8.16 -0.03 -17.63
C GLU A 497 -7.46 -1.02 -16.71
N ASP A 498 -6.84 -2.07 -17.29
CA ASP A 498 -6.28 -3.20 -16.56
C ASP A 498 -5.09 -3.83 -17.32
N SER A 499 -4.69 -5.05 -16.98
CA SER A 499 -3.52 -5.70 -17.57
C SER A 499 -3.58 -5.83 -19.10
N ARG A 500 -4.76 -5.81 -19.70
CA ARG A 500 -4.89 -5.74 -21.17
C ARG A 500 -4.32 -4.44 -21.74
N VAL A 501 -4.17 -3.40 -20.91
CA VAL A 501 -3.63 -2.09 -21.30
C VAL A 501 -2.19 -1.91 -20.82
N TRP A 502 -1.88 -2.18 -19.55
CA TRP A 502 -0.54 -1.94 -19.00
C TRP A 502 0.35 -3.17 -18.89
N GLY A 503 -0.18 -4.38 -19.12
CA GLY A 503 0.57 -5.63 -19.05
C GLY A 503 0.65 -6.22 -17.64
N TYR A 504 1.75 -6.87 -17.36
CA TYR A 504 1.97 -7.62 -16.12
C TYR A 504 2.05 -6.71 -14.88
N VAL A 505 1.53 -7.22 -13.74
CA VAL A 505 1.68 -6.61 -12.42
C VAL A 505 2.73 -7.40 -11.64
N PRO A 506 3.89 -6.79 -11.33
CA PRO A 506 4.95 -7.49 -10.62
C PRO A 506 4.62 -7.67 -9.13
N GLU A 507 5.21 -8.68 -8.50
CA GLU A 507 5.01 -9.04 -7.09
C GLU A 507 5.28 -7.88 -6.14
N ASP A 508 6.32 -7.08 -6.41
CA ASP A 508 6.70 -5.94 -5.57
C ASP A 508 5.67 -4.80 -5.58
N HIS A 509 4.70 -4.81 -6.51
CA HIS A 509 3.58 -3.88 -6.57
C HIS A 509 2.35 -4.35 -5.77
N ILE A 510 2.25 -5.63 -5.40
CA ILE A 510 1.13 -6.15 -4.62
C ILE A 510 1.11 -5.51 -3.23
N VAL A 511 -0.03 -4.92 -2.86
CA VAL A 511 -0.24 -4.24 -1.57
C VAL A 511 -0.93 -5.14 -0.57
N GLY A 512 -2.07 -5.74 -0.93
CA GLY A 512 -2.80 -6.57 0.02
C GLY A 512 -4.16 -7.07 -0.49
N LYS A 513 -4.82 -7.80 0.40
CA LYS A 513 -6.12 -8.43 0.18
C LYS A 513 -7.24 -7.55 0.76
N PRO A 514 -8.24 -7.14 -0.02
CA PRO A 514 -9.42 -6.48 0.54
C PRO A 514 -10.20 -7.49 1.39
N LEU A 515 -10.59 -7.09 2.60
CA LEU A 515 -11.27 -7.97 3.55
C LEU A 515 -12.79 -7.77 3.50
N PHE A 516 -13.23 -6.58 3.84
CA PHE A 516 -14.65 -6.24 3.89
C PHE A 516 -14.88 -4.74 3.65
N ILE A 517 -16.11 -4.40 3.30
CA ILE A 517 -16.59 -3.03 3.16
C ILE A 517 -17.03 -2.55 4.54
N TRP A 518 -16.36 -1.53 5.08
CA TRP A 518 -16.72 -0.99 6.39
C TRP A 518 -17.72 0.17 6.31
N PHE A 519 -17.79 0.84 5.15
CA PHE A 519 -18.76 1.89 4.83
C PHE A 519 -19.02 1.94 3.34
N SER A 520 -20.22 2.35 2.91
CA SER A 520 -20.58 2.46 1.49
C SER A 520 -21.57 3.58 1.26
N THR A 521 -21.23 4.48 0.32
CA THR A 521 -22.09 5.57 -0.12
C THR A 521 -22.59 5.35 -1.53
N LYS A 522 -23.79 5.82 -1.82
CA LYS A 522 -24.33 5.77 -3.18
C LYS A 522 -23.58 6.73 -4.09
N ASN A 523 -23.05 6.19 -5.19
CA ASN A 523 -22.30 6.97 -6.21
C ASN A 523 -21.19 7.86 -5.64
N GLY A 524 -20.50 7.41 -4.58
CA GLY A 524 -19.33 8.08 -4.00
C GLY A 524 -19.65 9.33 -3.17
N SER A 525 -20.92 9.60 -2.85
CA SER A 525 -21.30 10.78 -2.06
C SER A 525 -22.28 10.43 -0.94
N ILE A 526 -21.99 10.91 0.26
CA ILE A 526 -22.87 10.71 1.42
C ILE A 526 -24.24 11.39 1.23
N TRP A 527 -24.28 12.44 0.43
CA TRP A 527 -25.51 13.16 0.12
C TRP A 527 -26.48 12.37 -0.77
N ASN A 528 -25.98 11.38 -1.52
CA ASN A 528 -26.79 10.46 -2.31
C ASN A 528 -27.37 9.31 -1.47
N GLY A 529 -26.97 9.19 -0.21
CA GLY A 529 -27.39 8.18 0.74
C GLY A 529 -26.33 7.09 0.97
N ILE A 530 -26.65 6.17 1.87
CA ILE A 530 -25.79 5.08 2.32
C ILE A 530 -26.32 3.76 1.79
N ASN A 531 -25.41 2.87 1.37
CA ASN A 531 -25.71 1.50 0.97
C ASN A 531 -25.60 0.57 2.20
N TRP A 532 -26.59 0.57 3.06
CA TRP A 532 -26.59 -0.18 4.33
C TRP A 532 -26.33 -1.68 4.15
N SER A 533 -26.87 -2.30 3.09
CA SER A 533 -26.72 -3.73 2.81
C SER A 533 -25.29 -4.14 2.46
N ARG A 534 -24.41 -3.19 2.16
CA ARG A 534 -23.02 -3.45 1.82
C ARG A 534 -22.07 -3.33 3.01
N ILE A 535 -22.50 -2.67 4.08
CA ILE A 535 -21.67 -2.46 5.28
C ILE A 535 -21.41 -3.82 5.94
N PHE A 536 -20.13 -4.09 6.26
CA PHE A 536 -19.61 -5.37 6.77
C PHE A 536 -19.73 -6.56 5.80
N SER A 537 -20.08 -6.34 4.54
CA SER A 537 -20.05 -7.41 3.54
C SER A 537 -18.59 -7.73 3.11
N SER A 538 -18.35 -9.00 2.77
CA SER A 538 -17.04 -9.46 2.33
C SER A 538 -16.68 -8.88 0.96
N ALA A 539 -15.50 -8.28 0.82
CA ALA A 539 -15.01 -7.79 -0.47
C ALA A 539 -14.50 -8.91 -1.40
N ASN A 540 -14.30 -10.14 -0.88
CA ASN A 540 -13.78 -11.28 -1.65
C ASN A 540 -14.86 -12.18 -2.26
N LYS A 541 -16.05 -12.20 -1.67
CA LYS A 541 -17.15 -13.12 -2.07
C LYS A 541 -18.16 -12.48 -3.01
N MET A 542 -17.89 -11.26 -3.50
CA MET A 542 -18.77 -10.52 -4.40
C MET A 542 -18.50 -10.79 -5.87
#